data_1198d573b3fec6b9f9e99a31f646bc51
#
_entry.id   1198d573b3fec6b9f9e99a31f646bc51
#
_cell.length_a   1.000
_cell.length_b   1.000
_cell.length_c   1.000
_cell.angle_alpha   90.00
_cell.angle_beta   90.00
_cell.angle_gamma   90.00
#
_symmetry.space_group_name_H-M   'P 1'
#
loop_
_entity.id
_entity.type
_entity.pdbx_description
1 polymer ?
#
loop_
_entity_poly.entity_id
_entity_poly.type
_entity_poly.pdbx_seq_one_letter_code
_entity_poly.pdbx_strand_id
1 'polypeptide(L)'
;MTTNKKIRVAVAGLGAIGKALSTKLAAGVVPGIELTAVSAKNHDKANEFVKTLAHPVKVLRIEDLEPEADVVVECAPAEYLGDIVTPFLKKQKKAIVLSVGAILFRQDLLDVAKQTGGVIMVPTGALIGLDAMLGAAEGKIHSVRMVTRKPPKGLEGAPHLIENNISVQGLTEPLKVFTGNAKEAAKGFPANLNVVVALALAGNGPENTLLEIWADPTVVRNTHTITVDSDSAKFSMTMENIPSENPKTGRIVAQ
;
A
#
# COMPACT_ATOMS: atom_id res chain seq x y z
N MET A 1 21.33 -15.94 -28.98
CA MET A 1 20.09 -15.66 -28.27
C MET A 1 20.44 -15.33 -26.84
N THR A 2 20.43 -14.06 -26.45
CA THR A 2 20.65 -13.63 -25.06
C THR A 2 19.45 -14.13 -24.25
N THR A 3 19.67 -15.12 -23.40
CA THR A 3 18.69 -15.53 -22.39
C THR A 3 18.43 -14.33 -21.47
N ASN A 4 17.33 -13.65 -21.72
CA ASN A 4 16.93 -12.52 -20.87
C ASN A 4 16.67 -13.07 -19.47
N LYS A 5 17.60 -12.83 -18.53
CA LYS A 5 17.52 -13.32 -17.16
C LYS A 5 16.26 -12.74 -16.53
N LYS A 6 15.34 -13.59 -16.12
CA LYS A 6 14.11 -13.15 -15.42
C LYS A 6 14.45 -12.48 -14.09
N ILE A 7 13.69 -11.46 -13.75
CA ILE A 7 13.72 -10.83 -12.41
C ILE A 7 13.03 -11.78 -11.43
N ARG A 8 13.75 -12.22 -10.41
CA ARG A 8 13.23 -13.10 -9.37
C ARG A 8 12.49 -12.27 -8.33
N VAL A 9 11.26 -12.66 -8.02
CA VAL A 9 10.39 -11.96 -7.08
C VAL A 9 10.02 -12.87 -5.92
N ALA A 10 10.12 -12.36 -4.70
CA ALA A 10 9.54 -12.97 -3.51
C ALA A 10 8.31 -12.17 -3.04
N VAL A 11 7.29 -12.86 -2.54
CA VAL A 11 6.09 -12.24 -1.93
C VAL A 11 6.06 -12.58 -0.44
N ALA A 12 6.18 -11.56 0.40
CA ALA A 12 6.11 -11.68 1.85
C ALA A 12 4.69 -11.35 2.32
N GLY A 13 3.98 -12.36 2.79
CA GLY A 13 2.57 -12.28 3.23
C GLY A 13 1.58 -12.84 2.19
N LEU A 14 0.81 -13.86 2.59
CA LEU A 14 -0.20 -14.52 1.77
C LEU A 14 -1.63 -14.19 2.24
N GLY A 15 -1.89 -12.90 2.47
CA GLY A 15 -3.25 -12.35 2.59
C GLY A 15 -3.94 -12.28 1.22
N ALA A 16 -5.08 -11.59 1.13
CA ALA A 16 -5.85 -11.46 -0.12
C ALA A 16 -4.99 -10.94 -1.29
N ILE A 17 -4.21 -9.86 -1.07
CA ILE A 17 -3.34 -9.27 -2.10
C ILE A 17 -2.19 -10.22 -2.44
N GLY A 18 -1.46 -10.72 -1.45
CA GLY A 18 -0.30 -11.57 -1.68
C GLY A 18 -0.65 -12.87 -2.43
N LYS A 19 -1.78 -13.50 -2.13
CA LYS A 19 -2.28 -14.67 -2.88
C LYS A 19 -2.62 -14.31 -4.32
N ALA A 20 -3.39 -13.23 -4.54
CA ALA A 20 -3.78 -12.79 -5.88
C ALA A 20 -2.55 -12.45 -6.74
N LEU A 21 -1.58 -11.73 -6.18
CA LEU A 21 -0.33 -11.40 -6.84
C LEU A 21 0.50 -12.65 -7.15
N SER A 22 0.69 -13.54 -6.17
CA SER A 22 1.44 -14.79 -6.35
C SER A 22 0.85 -15.67 -7.44
N THR A 23 -0.48 -15.76 -7.51
CA THR A 23 -1.17 -16.51 -8.57
C THR A 23 -0.89 -15.93 -9.94
N LYS A 24 -0.97 -14.61 -10.11
CA LYS A 24 -0.69 -13.93 -11.39
C LYS A 24 0.78 -14.07 -11.80
N LEU A 25 1.71 -13.86 -10.87
CA LEU A 25 3.15 -13.99 -11.15
C LEU A 25 3.51 -15.42 -11.53
N ALA A 26 2.99 -16.42 -10.81
CA ALA A 26 3.21 -17.84 -11.13
C ALA A 26 2.58 -18.24 -12.47
N ALA A 27 1.49 -17.62 -12.89
CA ALA A 27 0.89 -17.83 -14.20
C ALA A 27 1.65 -17.14 -15.35
N GLY A 28 2.74 -16.39 -15.06
CA GLY A 28 3.54 -15.71 -16.09
C GLY A 28 2.84 -14.53 -16.76
N VAL A 29 1.85 -13.94 -16.11
CA VAL A 29 1.10 -12.78 -16.66
C VAL A 29 2.01 -11.59 -16.92
N VAL A 30 3.11 -11.46 -16.16
CA VAL A 30 4.10 -10.38 -16.33
C VAL A 30 5.36 -10.95 -16.99
N PRO A 31 5.63 -10.63 -18.27
CA PRO A 31 6.82 -11.14 -18.96
C PRO A 31 8.11 -10.69 -18.26
N GLY A 32 9.10 -11.59 -18.23
CA GLY A 32 10.41 -11.28 -17.64
C GLY A 32 10.47 -11.33 -16.11
N ILE A 33 9.38 -11.71 -15.45
CA ILE A 33 9.31 -11.88 -13.99
C ILE A 33 9.08 -13.36 -13.65
N GLU A 34 9.66 -13.81 -12.54
CA GLU A 34 9.48 -15.15 -12.00
C GLU A 34 9.24 -15.07 -10.48
N LEU A 35 8.15 -15.69 -10.02
CA LEU A 35 7.90 -15.87 -8.59
C LEU A 35 8.76 -17.03 -8.09
N THR A 36 9.72 -16.75 -7.20
CA THR A 36 10.66 -17.76 -6.69
C THR A 36 10.34 -18.23 -5.28
N ALA A 37 9.81 -17.34 -4.45
CA ALA A 37 9.52 -17.65 -3.06
C ALA A 37 8.31 -16.86 -2.53
N VAL A 38 7.66 -17.43 -1.52
CA VAL A 38 6.63 -16.76 -0.72
C VAL A 38 6.91 -16.99 0.75
N SER A 39 6.43 -16.06 1.60
CA SER A 39 6.47 -16.21 3.05
C SER A 39 5.11 -15.92 3.68
N ALA A 40 4.76 -16.68 4.73
CA ALA A 40 3.57 -16.45 5.53
C ALA A 40 3.78 -17.01 6.95
N LYS A 41 3.07 -16.44 7.94
CA LYS A 41 3.14 -16.90 9.33
C LYS A 41 2.73 -18.38 9.50
N ASN A 42 1.73 -18.83 8.72
CA ASN A 42 1.28 -20.23 8.73
C ASN A 42 1.87 -20.95 7.51
N HIS A 43 2.96 -21.66 7.72
CA HIS A 43 3.66 -22.41 6.67
C HIS A 43 2.84 -23.55 6.07
N ASP A 44 1.99 -24.23 6.84
CA ASP A 44 1.18 -25.33 6.33
C ASP A 44 0.15 -24.82 5.33
N LYS A 45 -0.57 -23.73 5.68
CA LYS A 45 -1.50 -23.06 4.75
C LYS A 45 -0.78 -22.48 3.52
N ALA A 46 0.44 -21.99 3.69
CA ALA A 46 1.23 -21.51 2.57
C ALA A 46 1.65 -22.65 1.64
N ASN A 47 2.09 -23.80 2.19
CA ASN A 47 2.43 -24.98 1.42
C ASN A 47 1.21 -25.52 0.62
N GLU A 48 0.02 -25.52 1.21
CA GLU A 48 -1.20 -25.90 0.48
C GLU A 48 -1.52 -24.90 -0.63
N PHE A 49 -1.36 -23.62 -0.38
CA PHE A 49 -1.60 -22.59 -1.40
C PHE A 49 -0.62 -22.72 -2.59
N VAL A 50 0.67 -22.88 -2.35
CA VAL A 50 1.65 -22.95 -3.45
C VAL A 50 1.46 -24.18 -4.35
N LYS A 51 0.84 -25.26 -3.87
CA LYS A 51 0.44 -26.42 -4.69
C LYS A 51 -0.58 -26.06 -5.78
N THR A 52 -1.33 -24.97 -5.59
CA THR A 52 -2.34 -24.48 -6.57
C THR A 52 -1.74 -23.58 -7.65
N LEU A 53 -0.46 -23.20 -7.51
CA LEU A 53 0.22 -22.32 -8.45
C LEU A 53 0.66 -23.05 -9.73
N ALA A 54 0.83 -22.29 -10.82
CA ALA A 54 1.17 -22.85 -12.14
C ALA A 54 2.58 -23.48 -12.21
N HIS A 55 3.47 -23.14 -11.27
CA HIS A 55 4.80 -23.75 -11.16
C HIS A 55 5.21 -23.82 -9.67
N PRO A 56 6.20 -24.67 -9.33
CA PRO A 56 6.70 -24.80 -7.96
C PRO A 56 7.28 -23.49 -7.43
N VAL A 57 6.87 -23.10 -6.22
CA VAL A 57 7.34 -21.90 -5.52
C VAL A 57 7.75 -22.30 -4.10
N LYS A 58 8.89 -21.80 -3.63
CA LYS A 58 9.39 -22.09 -2.29
C LYS A 58 8.55 -21.36 -1.23
N VAL A 59 8.21 -22.07 -0.14
CA VAL A 59 7.67 -21.43 1.08
C VAL A 59 8.81 -21.26 2.06
N LEU A 60 9.16 -20.05 2.41
CA LEU A 60 10.32 -19.70 3.23
C LEU A 60 9.91 -18.80 4.41
N ARG A 61 10.79 -18.72 5.41
CA ARG A 61 10.70 -17.70 6.45
C ARG A 61 11.13 -16.36 5.88
N ILE A 62 10.77 -15.26 6.54
CA ILE A 62 11.08 -13.89 6.09
C ILE A 62 12.60 -13.71 5.92
N GLU A 63 13.37 -14.20 6.88
CA GLU A 63 14.84 -14.08 6.89
C GLU A 63 15.54 -14.82 5.76
N ASP A 64 14.87 -15.81 5.14
CA ASP A 64 15.43 -16.65 4.07
C ASP A 64 15.02 -16.16 2.66
N LEU A 65 14.22 -15.08 2.54
CA LEU A 65 13.72 -14.60 1.24
C LEU A 65 14.78 -13.90 0.39
N GLU A 66 15.69 -13.14 1.02
CA GLU A 66 16.61 -12.26 0.31
C GLU A 66 17.50 -12.99 -0.71
N PRO A 67 18.14 -14.14 -0.42
CA PRO A 67 18.99 -14.83 -1.39
C PRO A 67 18.22 -15.37 -2.60
N GLU A 68 16.94 -15.60 -2.47
CA GLU A 68 16.08 -16.23 -3.49
C GLU A 68 15.48 -15.23 -4.48
N ALA A 69 15.57 -13.93 -4.22
CA ALA A 69 14.91 -12.95 -5.07
C ALA A 69 15.74 -11.67 -5.29
N ASP A 70 15.45 -10.97 -6.36
CA ASP A 70 16.01 -9.67 -6.72
C ASP A 70 15.08 -8.53 -6.27
N VAL A 71 13.80 -8.84 -6.08
CA VAL A 71 12.75 -7.93 -5.60
C VAL A 71 11.88 -8.64 -4.58
N VAL A 72 11.56 -7.98 -3.48
CA VAL A 72 10.52 -8.42 -2.54
C VAL A 72 9.27 -7.54 -2.66
N VAL A 73 8.08 -8.17 -2.62
CA VAL A 73 6.81 -7.47 -2.46
C VAL A 73 6.30 -7.71 -1.05
N GLU A 74 6.22 -6.65 -0.26
CA GLU A 74 5.71 -6.70 1.11
C GLU A 74 4.17 -6.61 1.07
N CYS A 75 3.52 -7.70 1.48
CA CYS A 75 2.06 -7.87 1.60
C CYS A 75 1.68 -8.36 3.01
N ALA A 76 2.56 -8.18 3.98
CA ALA A 76 2.43 -8.63 5.36
C ALA A 76 1.88 -7.51 6.28
N PRO A 77 1.54 -7.80 7.54
CA PRO A 77 1.28 -6.76 8.53
C PRO A 77 2.49 -5.83 8.72
N ALA A 78 2.21 -4.53 8.91
CA ALA A 78 3.22 -3.47 8.97
C ALA A 78 4.34 -3.68 10.01
N GLU A 79 4.08 -4.46 11.06
CA GLU A 79 5.06 -4.84 12.09
C GLU A 79 6.26 -5.60 11.51
N TYR A 80 6.07 -6.36 10.42
CA TYR A 80 7.13 -7.12 9.75
C TYR A 80 7.88 -6.33 8.67
N LEU A 81 7.48 -5.07 8.42
CA LEU A 81 8.05 -4.26 7.33
C LEU A 81 9.58 -4.21 7.37
N GLY A 82 10.16 -3.99 8.57
CA GLY A 82 11.61 -3.91 8.73
C GLY A 82 12.31 -5.23 8.44
N ASP A 83 11.78 -6.33 8.93
CA ASP A 83 12.38 -7.66 8.77
C ASP A 83 12.36 -8.11 7.31
N ILE A 84 11.31 -7.71 6.56
CA ILE A 84 11.17 -8.02 5.14
C ILE A 84 12.08 -7.15 4.27
N VAL A 85 12.08 -5.84 4.50
CA VAL A 85 12.66 -4.87 3.56
C VAL A 85 14.15 -4.67 3.78
N THR A 86 14.61 -4.62 5.03
CA THR A 86 16.01 -4.31 5.37
C THR A 86 17.04 -5.25 4.72
N PRO A 87 16.85 -6.59 4.67
CA PRO A 87 17.80 -7.49 4.03
C PRO A 87 17.99 -7.16 2.54
N PHE A 88 16.91 -6.87 1.82
CA PHE A 88 16.94 -6.51 0.40
C PHE A 88 17.66 -5.16 0.18
N LEU A 89 17.34 -4.14 0.98
CA LEU A 89 18.00 -2.84 0.88
C LEU A 89 19.51 -2.94 1.10
N LYS A 90 19.95 -3.68 2.12
CA LYS A 90 21.37 -3.90 2.41
C LYS A 90 22.14 -4.58 1.26
N LYS A 91 21.44 -5.26 0.37
CA LYS A 91 21.98 -5.92 -0.83
C LYS A 91 21.70 -5.14 -2.12
N GLN A 92 21.37 -3.85 -2.01
CA GLN A 92 21.07 -2.96 -3.15
C GLN A 92 19.93 -3.47 -4.04
N LYS A 93 19.04 -4.29 -3.46
CA LYS A 93 17.87 -4.84 -4.12
C LYS A 93 16.65 -3.94 -3.94
N LYS A 94 15.55 -4.30 -4.57
CA LYS A 94 14.30 -3.54 -4.56
C LYS A 94 13.29 -4.14 -3.61
N ALA A 95 12.56 -3.29 -2.90
CA ALA A 95 11.43 -3.67 -2.08
C ALA A 95 10.19 -2.86 -2.50
N ILE A 96 9.14 -3.55 -2.92
CA ILE A 96 7.82 -2.96 -3.19
C ILE A 96 7.01 -3.06 -1.90
N VAL A 97 6.58 -1.92 -1.36
CA VAL A 97 5.96 -1.83 -0.04
C VAL A 97 4.49 -1.45 -0.17
N LEU A 98 3.60 -2.30 0.32
CA LEU A 98 2.16 -2.03 0.37
C LEU A 98 1.74 -1.39 1.70
N SER A 99 2.49 -1.61 2.77
CA SER A 99 2.25 -0.98 4.07
C SER A 99 2.79 0.46 4.09
N VAL A 100 2.38 1.27 3.10
CA VAL A 100 2.93 2.61 2.82
C VAL A 100 2.80 3.53 4.03
N GLY A 101 1.69 3.45 4.78
CA GLY A 101 1.48 4.24 5.99
C GLY A 101 2.55 4.02 7.06
N ALA A 102 3.12 2.81 7.12
CA ALA A 102 4.18 2.50 8.07
C ALA A 102 5.52 3.17 7.73
N ILE A 103 5.79 3.43 6.45
CA ILE A 103 7.04 4.07 6.00
C ILE A 103 7.22 5.45 6.65
N LEU A 104 6.13 6.18 6.90
CA LEU A 104 6.20 7.50 7.55
C LEU A 104 6.89 7.50 8.92
N PHE A 105 6.92 6.34 9.58
CA PHE A 105 7.50 6.16 10.90
C PHE A 105 8.79 5.30 10.87
N ARG A 106 9.32 5.01 9.69
CA ARG A 106 10.46 4.13 9.45
C ARG A 106 11.58 4.87 8.71
N GLN A 107 12.05 5.99 9.30
CA GLN A 107 13.19 6.75 8.79
C GLN A 107 14.43 5.87 8.64
N ASP A 108 14.60 4.89 9.54
CA ASP A 108 15.66 3.89 9.49
C ASP A 108 15.74 3.14 8.15
N LEU A 109 14.59 2.78 7.55
CA LEU A 109 14.56 2.11 6.24
C LEU A 109 14.96 3.05 5.10
N LEU A 110 14.55 4.31 5.16
CA LEU A 110 14.93 5.33 4.18
C LEU A 110 16.43 5.60 4.24
N ASP A 111 16.99 5.65 5.44
CA ASP A 111 18.43 5.86 5.66
C ASP A 111 19.24 4.66 5.14
N VAL A 112 18.81 3.43 5.40
CA VAL A 112 19.43 2.22 4.84
C VAL A 112 19.39 2.25 3.32
N ALA A 113 18.23 2.55 2.71
CA ALA A 113 18.09 2.63 1.26
C ALA A 113 19.08 3.65 0.67
N LYS A 114 19.16 4.85 1.26
CA LYS A 114 20.08 5.92 0.83
C LYS A 114 21.54 5.52 0.97
N GLN A 115 21.92 4.87 2.07
CA GLN A 115 23.31 4.47 2.34
C GLN A 115 23.78 3.33 1.44
N THR A 116 22.90 2.39 1.12
CA THR A 116 23.27 1.17 0.38
C THR A 116 23.01 1.26 -1.12
N GLY A 117 22.14 2.16 -1.57
CA GLY A 117 21.61 2.20 -2.93
C GLY A 117 20.48 1.21 -3.18
N GLY A 118 19.94 0.59 -2.13
CA GLY A 118 18.71 -0.18 -2.19
C GLY A 118 17.49 0.71 -2.49
N VAL A 119 16.42 0.14 -3.05
CA VAL A 119 15.28 0.93 -3.53
C VAL A 119 13.99 0.50 -2.85
N ILE A 120 13.31 1.46 -2.22
CA ILE A 120 11.92 1.28 -1.77
C ILE A 120 11.01 1.82 -2.87
N MET A 121 10.09 0.98 -3.33
CA MET A 121 9.08 1.32 -4.32
C MET A 121 7.70 1.33 -3.68
N VAL A 122 6.99 2.43 -3.82
CA VAL A 122 5.59 2.55 -3.37
C VAL A 122 4.71 2.42 -4.62
N PRO A 123 3.90 1.35 -4.74
CA PRO A 123 2.99 1.21 -5.86
C PRO A 123 1.83 2.19 -5.74
N THR A 124 1.18 2.47 -6.86
CA THR A 124 -0.03 3.33 -6.88
C THR A 124 -1.15 2.75 -6.02
N GLY A 125 -1.20 1.42 -5.86
CA GLY A 125 -2.18 0.74 -5.04
C GLY A 125 -3.61 1.02 -5.52
N ALA A 126 -4.42 1.58 -4.62
CA ALA A 126 -5.80 1.95 -4.92
C ALA A 126 -5.95 3.41 -5.39
N LEU A 127 -4.86 4.09 -5.75
CA LEU A 127 -4.84 5.47 -6.19
C LEU A 127 -4.59 5.58 -7.70
N ILE A 128 -5.26 6.51 -8.36
CA ILE A 128 -4.99 6.92 -9.74
C ILE A 128 -4.31 8.30 -9.74
N GLY A 129 -3.66 8.66 -10.85
CA GLY A 129 -3.13 10.02 -11.08
C GLY A 129 -1.91 10.36 -10.24
N LEU A 130 -1.14 9.37 -9.74
CA LEU A 130 0.16 9.65 -9.11
C LEU A 130 1.16 10.23 -10.10
N ASP A 131 1.06 9.89 -11.38
CA ASP A 131 1.83 10.48 -12.46
C ASP A 131 1.54 11.97 -12.63
N ALA A 132 0.26 12.39 -12.60
CA ALA A 132 -0.12 13.80 -12.60
C ALA A 132 0.39 14.54 -11.34
N MET A 133 0.35 13.86 -10.18
CA MET A 133 0.88 14.40 -8.92
C MET A 133 2.38 14.60 -8.98
N LEU A 134 3.13 13.62 -9.50
CA LEU A 134 4.58 13.71 -9.69
C LEU A 134 4.93 14.85 -10.67
N GLY A 135 4.18 14.99 -11.77
CA GLY A 135 4.35 16.10 -12.70
C GLY A 135 4.13 17.47 -12.06
N ALA A 136 3.10 17.60 -11.21
CA ALA A 136 2.85 18.84 -10.46
C ALA A 136 3.94 19.12 -9.41
N ALA A 137 4.58 18.07 -8.86
CA ALA A 137 5.63 18.20 -7.86
C ALA A 137 6.98 18.65 -8.43
N GLU A 138 7.19 18.60 -9.74
CA GLU A 138 8.35 19.23 -10.41
C GLU A 138 8.31 20.77 -10.33
N GLY A 139 7.10 21.36 -10.15
CA GLY A 139 6.87 22.76 -9.90
C GLY A 139 6.50 23.04 -8.44
N LYS A 140 5.71 24.09 -8.21
CA LYS A 140 5.23 24.48 -6.88
C LYS A 140 3.80 24.02 -6.65
N ILE A 141 3.60 23.12 -5.71
CA ILE A 141 2.27 22.72 -5.24
C ILE A 141 1.79 23.74 -4.20
N HIS A 142 0.62 24.31 -4.42
CA HIS A 142 -0.04 25.25 -3.52
C HIS A 142 -0.88 24.53 -2.47
N SER A 143 -1.62 23.49 -2.89
CA SER A 143 -2.41 22.67 -1.96
C SER A 143 -2.68 21.29 -2.51
N VAL A 144 -2.74 20.31 -1.60
CA VAL A 144 -3.23 18.94 -1.82
C VAL A 144 -4.28 18.63 -0.78
N ARG A 145 -5.47 18.25 -1.22
CA ARG A 145 -6.57 17.86 -0.34
C ARG A 145 -7.18 16.55 -0.83
N MET A 146 -7.42 15.65 0.11
CA MET A 146 -8.13 14.40 -0.13
C MET A 146 -9.35 14.31 0.80
N VAL A 147 -10.49 13.99 0.23
CA VAL A 147 -11.72 13.66 0.97
C VAL A 147 -11.98 12.17 0.78
N THR A 148 -11.96 11.42 1.86
CA THR A 148 -12.24 10.00 1.87
C THR A 148 -13.61 9.74 2.50
N ARG A 149 -14.50 9.06 1.77
CA ARG A 149 -15.80 8.58 2.26
C ARG A 149 -15.79 7.06 2.29
N LYS A 150 -16.21 6.50 3.41
CA LYS A 150 -16.26 5.05 3.63
C LYS A 150 -17.56 4.62 4.28
N PRO A 151 -18.08 3.43 3.94
CA PRO A 151 -19.12 2.83 4.74
C PRO A 151 -18.70 2.79 6.22
N PRO A 152 -19.59 3.10 7.18
CA PRO A 152 -19.26 3.18 8.61
C PRO A 152 -18.50 1.96 9.14
N LYS A 153 -18.91 0.76 8.73
CA LYS A 153 -18.27 -0.52 9.09
C LYS A 153 -16.78 -0.59 8.75
N GLY A 154 -16.35 0.12 7.70
CA GLY A 154 -14.93 0.17 7.28
C GLY A 154 -14.03 1.01 8.20
N LEU A 155 -14.63 1.77 9.11
CA LEU A 155 -13.93 2.65 10.07
C LEU A 155 -14.04 2.16 11.51
N GLU A 156 -14.91 1.17 11.80
CA GLU A 156 -15.07 0.62 13.14
C GLU A 156 -13.72 0.14 13.72
N GLY A 157 -13.51 0.45 14.99
CA GLY A 157 -12.30 0.08 15.71
C GLY A 157 -11.06 0.90 15.37
N ALA A 158 -11.17 1.98 14.58
CA ALA A 158 -10.05 2.88 14.35
C ALA A 158 -9.63 3.59 15.67
N PRO A 159 -8.33 3.64 15.99
CA PRO A 159 -7.85 4.27 17.22
C PRO A 159 -8.41 5.66 17.45
N HIS A 160 -8.40 6.51 16.43
CA HIS A 160 -8.95 7.88 16.53
C HIS A 160 -10.42 7.91 16.96
N LEU A 161 -11.25 6.99 16.49
CA LEU A 161 -12.66 6.92 16.88
C LEU A 161 -12.80 6.55 18.36
N ILE A 162 -11.98 5.60 18.82
CA ILE A 162 -11.98 5.13 20.21
C ILE A 162 -11.51 6.26 21.15
N GLU A 163 -10.38 6.88 20.84
CA GLU A 163 -9.76 7.95 21.62
C GLU A 163 -10.66 9.18 21.77
N ASN A 164 -11.47 9.47 20.73
CA ASN A 164 -12.36 10.64 20.71
C ASN A 164 -13.82 10.29 21.01
N ASN A 165 -14.12 9.04 21.41
CA ASN A 165 -15.49 8.57 21.71
C ASN A 165 -16.47 8.82 20.55
N ILE A 166 -16.01 8.64 19.28
CA ILE A 166 -16.83 8.82 18.10
C ILE A 166 -17.47 7.48 17.72
N SER A 167 -18.80 7.41 17.77
CA SER A 167 -19.55 6.24 17.28
C SER A 167 -19.94 6.43 15.81
N VAL A 168 -19.70 5.38 15.02
CA VAL A 168 -20.13 5.32 13.61
C VAL A 168 -21.26 4.32 13.40
N GLN A 169 -21.80 3.74 14.49
CA GLN A 169 -22.91 2.78 14.42
C GLN A 169 -24.24 3.51 14.29
N GLY A 170 -25.15 2.97 13.48
CA GLY A 170 -26.51 3.50 13.33
C GLY A 170 -26.59 4.87 12.64
N LEU A 171 -25.54 5.31 11.95
CA LEU A 171 -25.58 6.56 11.19
C LEU A 171 -26.61 6.50 10.07
N THR A 172 -27.43 7.54 9.97
CA THR A 172 -28.38 7.78 8.88
C THR A 172 -27.86 8.83 7.90
N GLU A 173 -26.94 9.69 8.36
CA GLU A 173 -26.34 10.79 7.60
C GLU A 173 -24.79 10.68 7.64
N PRO A 174 -24.08 11.24 6.65
CA PRO A 174 -22.61 11.28 6.67
C PRO A 174 -22.05 12.05 7.87
N LEU A 175 -21.12 11.43 8.59
CA LEU A 175 -20.42 12.05 9.71
C LEU A 175 -18.94 12.24 9.36
N LYS A 176 -18.45 13.49 9.43
CA LYS A 176 -17.02 13.76 9.34
C LYS A 176 -16.34 13.35 10.63
N VAL A 177 -15.50 12.34 10.58
CA VAL A 177 -14.82 11.76 11.75
C VAL A 177 -13.39 12.25 11.92
N PHE A 178 -12.80 12.85 10.88
CA PHE A 178 -11.44 13.37 10.96
C PHE A 178 -11.22 14.54 9.98
N THR A 179 -10.43 15.51 10.42
CA THR A 179 -9.81 16.55 9.58
C THR A 179 -8.40 16.82 10.11
N GLY A 180 -7.40 16.77 9.25
CA GLY A 180 -6.01 17.00 9.60
C GLY A 180 -5.08 16.72 8.41
N ASN A 181 -3.79 16.56 8.66
CA ASN A 181 -2.84 16.17 7.63
C ASN A 181 -2.65 14.64 7.56
N ALA A 182 -1.97 14.17 6.50
CA ALA A 182 -1.76 12.74 6.28
C ALA A 182 -0.93 12.07 7.40
N LYS A 183 -0.01 12.81 8.04
CA LYS A 183 0.82 12.30 9.13
C LYS A 183 0.03 12.11 10.43
N GLU A 184 -0.85 13.05 10.75
CA GLU A 184 -1.76 12.96 11.90
C GLU A 184 -2.75 11.80 11.70
N ALA A 185 -3.32 11.71 10.50
CA ALA A 185 -4.24 10.65 10.13
C ALA A 185 -3.58 9.26 10.25
N ALA A 186 -2.29 9.10 9.90
CA ALA A 186 -1.59 7.82 9.97
C ALA A 186 -1.51 7.25 11.40
N LYS A 187 -1.57 8.08 12.41
CA LYS A 187 -1.65 7.64 13.81
C LYS A 187 -3.04 7.13 14.18
N GLY A 188 -4.07 7.85 13.76
CA GLY A 188 -5.46 7.55 14.14
C GLY A 188 -6.13 6.46 13.31
N PHE A 189 -5.66 6.21 12.09
CA PHE A 189 -6.28 5.27 11.13
C PHE A 189 -5.25 4.36 10.43
N PRO A 190 -4.35 3.66 11.12
CA PRO A 190 -3.20 2.96 10.52
C PRO A 190 -3.59 1.93 9.44
N ALA A 191 -4.77 1.32 9.56
CA ALA A 191 -5.25 0.32 8.61
C ALA A 191 -5.89 0.90 7.32
N ASN A 192 -6.03 2.24 7.21
CA ASN A 192 -6.90 2.86 6.20
C ASN A 192 -6.21 3.92 5.34
N LEU A 193 -4.90 4.14 5.46
CA LEU A 193 -4.26 5.36 4.96
C LEU A 193 -3.19 5.18 3.89
N ASN A 194 -2.94 3.98 3.41
CA ASN A 194 -1.92 3.76 2.38
C ASN A 194 -2.10 4.68 1.17
N VAL A 195 -3.36 4.97 0.81
CA VAL A 195 -3.70 5.83 -0.34
C VAL A 195 -3.25 7.28 -0.14
N VAL A 196 -3.60 7.90 1.01
CA VAL A 196 -3.21 9.30 1.26
C VAL A 196 -1.72 9.44 1.51
N VAL A 197 -1.08 8.42 2.08
CA VAL A 197 0.37 8.44 2.29
C VAL A 197 1.10 8.31 0.94
N ALA A 198 0.65 7.45 0.04
CA ALA A 198 1.20 7.38 -1.32
C ALA A 198 1.06 8.72 -2.05
N LEU A 199 -0.13 9.37 -1.96
CA LEU A 199 -0.36 10.70 -2.50
C LEU A 199 0.59 11.75 -1.91
N ALA A 200 0.76 11.74 -0.60
CA ALA A 200 1.62 12.69 0.11
C ALA A 200 3.11 12.52 -0.26
N LEU A 201 3.58 11.28 -0.37
CA LEU A 201 4.95 10.98 -0.77
C LEU A 201 5.23 11.35 -2.24
N ALA A 202 4.22 11.27 -3.10
CA ALA A 202 4.34 11.67 -4.51
C ALA A 202 4.26 13.19 -4.71
N GLY A 203 3.76 13.94 -3.73
CA GLY A 203 3.47 15.36 -3.86
C GLY A 203 4.17 16.25 -2.83
N ASN A 204 3.37 16.90 -1.98
CA ASN A 204 3.82 17.99 -1.10
C ASN A 204 4.22 17.52 0.31
N GLY A 205 4.39 16.24 0.51
CA GLY A 205 4.74 15.65 1.81
C GLY A 205 3.53 15.44 2.76
N PRO A 206 3.71 14.61 3.80
CA PRO A 206 2.61 14.19 4.67
C PRO A 206 2.08 15.29 5.59
N GLU A 207 2.88 16.28 5.93
CA GLU A 207 2.46 17.45 6.72
C GLU A 207 1.61 18.44 5.91
N ASN A 208 1.79 18.50 4.59
CA ASN A 208 1.15 19.46 3.70
C ASN A 208 0.01 18.85 2.87
N THR A 209 -0.28 17.57 3.05
CA THR A 209 -1.41 16.89 2.40
C THR A 209 -2.58 16.81 3.36
N LEU A 210 -3.63 17.57 3.08
CA LEU A 210 -4.83 17.63 3.92
C LEU A 210 -5.74 16.44 3.65
N LEU A 211 -6.32 15.87 4.71
CA LEU A 211 -7.24 14.74 4.65
C LEU A 211 -8.50 15.02 5.47
N GLU A 212 -9.64 14.72 4.86
CA GLU A 212 -10.91 14.52 5.57
C GLU A 212 -11.35 13.07 5.46
N ILE A 213 -11.82 12.50 6.57
CA ILE A 213 -12.42 11.16 6.59
C ILE A 213 -13.87 11.28 7.04
N TRP A 214 -14.76 10.67 6.27
CA TRP A 214 -16.19 10.63 6.52
C TRP A 214 -16.66 9.19 6.66
N ALA A 215 -17.38 8.89 7.74
CA ALA A 215 -18.23 7.72 7.86
C ALA A 215 -19.53 8.04 7.15
N ASP A 216 -19.78 7.39 6.02
CA ASP A 216 -20.89 7.76 5.14
C ASP A 216 -21.76 6.52 4.85
N PRO A 217 -22.98 6.45 5.43
CA PRO A 217 -23.89 5.33 5.23
C PRO A 217 -24.47 5.27 3.82
N THR A 218 -24.35 6.35 3.04
CA THR A 218 -24.90 6.41 1.67
C THR A 218 -23.98 5.80 0.62
N VAL A 219 -22.70 5.59 0.95
CA VAL A 219 -21.75 4.97 0.04
C VAL A 219 -21.57 3.48 0.33
N VAL A 220 -21.47 2.67 -0.72
CA VAL A 220 -21.16 1.23 -0.65
C VAL A 220 -19.71 0.93 -1.00
N ARG A 221 -18.96 1.92 -1.47
CA ARG A 221 -17.57 1.82 -1.90
C ARG A 221 -16.71 2.85 -1.17
N ASN A 222 -15.45 2.54 -0.96
CA ASN A 222 -14.49 3.54 -0.51
C ASN A 222 -14.28 4.56 -1.64
N THR A 223 -14.71 5.79 -1.42
CA THR A 223 -14.58 6.90 -2.38
C THR A 223 -13.49 7.84 -1.92
N HIS A 224 -12.60 8.20 -2.83
CA HIS A 224 -11.52 9.16 -2.60
C HIS A 224 -11.62 10.28 -3.64
N THR A 225 -11.84 11.50 -3.20
CA THR A 225 -11.78 12.69 -4.04
C THR A 225 -10.53 13.48 -3.69
N ILE A 226 -9.65 13.70 -4.67
CA ILE A 226 -8.39 14.39 -4.53
C ILE A 226 -8.49 15.69 -5.33
N THR A 227 -8.06 16.79 -4.73
CA THR A 227 -7.92 18.08 -5.39
C THR A 227 -6.49 18.58 -5.20
N VAL A 228 -5.85 18.94 -6.32
CA VAL A 228 -4.49 19.49 -6.35
C VAL A 228 -4.55 20.86 -7.01
N ASP A 229 -3.86 21.82 -6.40
CA ASP A 229 -3.64 23.16 -6.95
C ASP A 229 -2.13 23.40 -6.97
N SER A 230 -1.57 23.70 -8.15
CA SER A 230 -0.15 23.96 -8.38
C SER A 230 0.03 25.14 -9.31
N ASP A 231 1.28 25.58 -9.48
CA ASP A 231 1.64 26.65 -10.42
C ASP A 231 1.45 26.26 -11.89
N SER A 232 1.41 24.95 -12.17
CA SER A 232 1.29 24.43 -13.54
C SER A 232 -0.13 23.97 -13.89
N ALA A 233 -0.92 23.50 -12.92
CA ALA A 233 -2.27 22.97 -13.14
C ALA A 233 -3.11 22.91 -11.86
N LYS A 234 -4.43 22.99 -12.05
CA LYS A 234 -5.42 22.62 -11.04
C LYS A 234 -6.25 21.46 -11.55
N PHE A 235 -6.30 20.37 -10.78
CA PHE A 235 -7.04 19.18 -11.19
C PHE A 235 -7.70 18.49 -10.01
N SER A 236 -8.72 17.69 -10.31
CA SER A 236 -9.42 16.84 -9.35
C SER A 236 -9.58 15.44 -9.91
N MET A 237 -9.48 14.45 -9.03
CA MET A 237 -9.64 13.04 -9.34
C MET A 237 -10.58 12.41 -8.32
N THR A 238 -11.49 11.55 -8.79
CA THR A 238 -12.37 10.79 -7.89
C THR A 238 -12.28 9.31 -8.24
N MET A 239 -12.17 8.48 -7.20
CA MET A 239 -12.16 7.04 -7.32
C MET A 239 -13.17 6.41 -6.39
N GLU A 240 -13.86 5.40 -6.89
CA GLU A 240 -14.75 4.53 -6.14
C GLU A 240 -14.23 3.10 -6.17
N ASN A 241 -13.53 2.72 -5.11
CA ASN A 241 -12.86 1.42 -5.04
C ASN A 241 -13.84 0.30 -4.68
N ILE A 242 -13.94 -0.71 -5.54
CA ILE A 242 -14.68 -1.94 -5.23
C ILE A 242 -13.92 -2.70 -4.14
N PRO A 243 -14.57 -3.02 -3.00
CA PRO A 243 -13.93 -3.79 -1.93
C PRO A 243 -13.45 -5.16 -2.43
N SER A 244 -12.29 -5.61 -1.92
CA SER A 244 -11.85 -7.00 -2.05
C SER A 244 -12.58 -7.89 -1.03
N GLU A 245 -12.19 -9.16 -0.93
CA GLU A 245 -12.64 -10.04 0.17
C GLU A 245 -12.31 -9.46 1.55
N ASN A 246 -11.23 -8.69 1.65
CA ASN A 246 -10.93 -7.87 2.82
C ASN A 246 -11.58 -6.48 2.64
N PRO A 247 -12.61 -6.11 3.42
CA PRO A 247 -13.33 -4.84 3.26
C PRO A 247 -12.46 -3.59 3.47
N LYS A 248 -11.26 -3.74 4.03
CA LYS A 248 -10.29 -2.65 4.22
C LYS A 248 -9.46 -2.35 2.98
N THR A 249 -9.49 -3.23 1.96
CA THR A 249 -8.68 -3.11 0.73
C THR A 249 -9.56 -3.13 -0.53
N GLY A 250 -9.17 -2.36 -1.56
CA GLY A 250 -9.82 -2.39 -2.87
C GLY A 250 -9.25 -3.53 -3.74
N ARG A 251 -10.07 -4.06 -4.66
CA ARG A 251 -9.64 -5.10 -5.61
C ARG A 251 -8.51 -4.64 -6.53
N ILE A 252 -8.48 -3.37 -6.88
CA ILE A 252 -7.49 -2.77 -7.78
C ILE A 252 -6.05 -2.92 -7.27
N VAL A 253 -5.84 -3.05 -5.96
CA VAL A 253 -4.49 -3.11 -5.36
C VAL A 253 -3.69 -4.33 -5.83
N ALA A 254 -4.37 -5.42 -6.23
CA ALA A 254 -3.74 -6.66 -6.69
C ALA A 254 -3.77 -6.82 -8.23
N GLN A 255 -4.15 -5.79 -8.95
CA GLN A 255 -4.20 -5.77 -10.42
C GLN A 255 -2.98 -5.12 -11.03
#